data_9f844ec9c7ee2ba29ab829752c3c5a78
#
_entry.id   9f844ec9c7ee2ba29ab829752c3c5a78
#
_cell.length_a   1.000
_cell.length_b   1.000
_cell.length_c   1.000
_cell.angle_alpha   90.00
_cell.angle_beta   90.00
_cell.angle_gamma   90.00
#
_symmetry.space_group_name_H-M   'P 1'
#
loop_
_entity.id
_entity.type
_entity.pdbx_description
1 polymer ?
#
loop_
_entity_poly.entity_id
_entity_poly.type
_entity_poly.pdbx_seq_one_letter_code
_entity_poly.pdbx_strand_id
1 'polypeptide(L)'
;MTILKTGIVDGSQKSKYARTYRFFQEKINEFLQEYPAYFAYLPTRILNNCILLPIEAESQDTALRIFSTLNDRGKPLSDTDIFKAQFYKHYSSLGKKDEFIRRWKDLEAVCDDIFAAPSGSPMDELFTRYMYFERAKQGIKNTTTEALRKFYEK
;
A
#
# COMPACT_ATOMS: atom_id res chain seq x y z
N MET A 1 -13.43 12.03 5.95
CA MET A 1 -14.38 11.37 6.90
C MET A 1 -15.86 11.53 6.54
N THR A 2 -16.21 12.34 5.60
CA THR A 2 -17.60 12.60 5.19
C THR A 2 -18.27 11.36 4.57
N ILE A 3 -17.54 10.61 3.72
CA ILE A 3 -18.06 9.42 3.04
C ILE A 3 -18.62 8.37 4.00
N LEU A 4 -17.91 8.08 5.10
CA LEU A 4 -18.34 7.07 6.09
C LEU A 4 -19.58 7.51 6.88
N LYS A 5 -19.83 8.83 6.98
CA LYS A 5 -21.00 9.37 7.69
C LYS A 5 -22.21 9.51 6.80
N THR A 6 -22.03 9.86 5.54
CA THR A 6 -23.14 10.19 4.63
C THR A 6 -23.43 9.09 3.62
N GLY A 7 -22.51 8.17 3.40
CA GLY A 7 -22.63 7.16 2.35
C GLY A 7 -22.54 7.73 0.93
N ILE A 8 -22.28 9.03 0.79
CA ILE A 8 -22.28 9.73 -0.49
C ILE A 8 -20.83 9.96 -0.94
N VAL A 9 -20.51 9.50 -2.12
CA VAL A 9 -19.23 9.76 -2.80
C VAL A 9 -19.47 10.67 -3.98
N ASP A 10 -18.95 11.89 -3.90
CA ASP A 10 -18.93 12.80 -5.04
C ASP A 10 -18.05 12.20 -6.17
N GLY A 11 -18.54 12.28 -7.41
CA GLY A 11 -17.85 11.81 -8.60
C GLY A 11 -16.46 12.45 -8.84
N SER A 12 -16.25 13.65 -8.27
CA SER A 12 -14.96 14.35 -8.32
C SER A 12 -13.88 13.73 -7.40
N GLN A 13 -14.28 12.93 -6.42
CA GLN A 13 -13.35 12.31 -5.46
C GLN A 13 -12.59 11.15 -6.09
N LYS A 14 -11.30 11.38 -6.38
CA LYS A 14 -10.40 10.40 -7.01
C LYS A 14 -9.56 9.59 -6.01
N SER A 15 -9.75 9.78 -4.71
CA SER A 15 -8.96 9.06 -3.70
C SER A 15 -9.15 7.55 -3.80
N LYS A 16 -8.14 6.77 -3.39
CA LYS A 16 -8.20 5.30 -3.35
C LYS A 16 -9.40 4.82 -2.53
N TYR A 17 -9.66 5.47 -1.38
CA TYR A 17 -10.81 5.16 -0.53
C TYR A 17 -12.16 5.39 -1.22
N ALA A 18 -12.32 6.51 -1.93
CA ALA A 18 -13.55 6.82 -2.66
C ALA A 18 -13.79 5.83 -3.80
N ARG A 19 -12.74 5.39 -4.52
CA ARG A 19 -12.84 4.37 -5.57
C ARG A 19 -13.23 3.01 -4.99
N THR A 20 -12.60 2.59 -3.90
CA THR A 20 -12.91 1.33 -3.22
C THR A 20 -14.33 1.32 -2.67
N TYR A 21 -14.77 2.44 -2.07
CA TYR A 21 -16.14 2.57 -1.57
C TYR A 21 -17.16 2.44 -2.71
N ARG A 22 -16.98 3.13 -3.83
CA ARG A 22 -17.87 3.01 -5.01
C ARG A 22 -17.90 1.59 -5.56
N PHE A 23 -16.75 0.95 -5.68
CA PHE A 23 -16.67 -0.43 -6.12
C PHE A 23 -17.53 -1.37 -5.25
N PHE A 24 -17.41 -1.29 -3.93
CA PHE A 24 -18.22 -2.11 -3.04
C PHE A 24 -19.70 -1.75 -3.10
N GLN A 25 -20.03 -0.47 -3.21
CA GLN A 25 -21.42 -0.01 -3.35
C GLN A 25 -22.06 -0.58 -4.62
N GLU A 26 -21.37 -0.52 -5.75
CA GLU A 26 -21.82 -1.10 -7.01
C GLU A 26 -22.00 -2.61 -6.89
N LYS A 27 -21.01 -3.33 -6.36
CA LYS A 27 -21.06 -4.79 -6.22
C LYS A 27 -22.16 -5.27 -5.27
N ILE A 28 -22.39 -4.55 -4.18
CA ILE A 28 -23.50 -4.85 -3.27
C ILE A 28 -24.86 -4.59 -3.97
N ASN A 29 -24.99 -3.49 -4.71
CA ASN A 29 -26.20 -3.20 -5.44
C ASN A 29 -26.48 -4.24 -6.53
N GLU A 30 -25.49 -4.62 -7.33
CA GLU A 30 -25.62 -5.71 -8.33
C GLU A 30 -26.10 -7.00 -7.67
N PHE A 31 -25.45 -7.41 -6.57
CA PHE A 31 -25.82 -8.60 -5.82
C PHE A 31 -27.26 -8.55 -5.29
N LEU A 32 -27.66 -7.41 -4.74
CA LEU A 32 -29.02 -7.25 -4.18
C LEU A 32 -30.11 -7.13 -5.27
N GLN A 33 -29.75 -6.67 -6.47
CA GLN A 33 -30.63 -6.71 -7.63
C GLN A 33 -30.89 -8.16 -8.09
N GLU A 34 -29.82 -8.98 -8.11
CA GLU A 34 -29.91 -10.38 -8.47
C GLU A 34 -30.60 -11.21 -7.38
N TYR A 35 -30.34 -10.89 -6.11
CA TYR A 35 -30.86 -11.61 -4.94
C TYR A 35 -31.56 -10.67 -3.93
N PRO A 36 -32.74 -10.12 -4.23
CA PRO A 36 -33.39 -9.13 -3.38
C PRO A 36 -33.71 -9.62 -1.96
N ALA A 37 -33.95 -10.93 -1.80
CA ALA A 37 -34.22 -11.53 -0.48
C ALA A 37 -33.06 -11.36 0.52
N TYR A 38 -31.85 -11.17 0.05
CA TYR A 38 -30.69 -10.97 0.91
C TYR A 38 -30.59 -9.56 1.52
N PHE A 39 -31.39 -8.61 1.05
CA PHE A 39 -31.40 -7.25 1.61
C PHE A 39 -31.61 -7.23 3.12
N ALA A 40 -32.54 -8.05 3.62
CA ALA A 40 -32.82 -8.14 5.06
C ALA A 40 -31.72 -8.85 5.86
N TYR A 41 -30.96 -9.75 5.23
CA TYR A 41 -29.97 -10.59 5.92
C TYR A 41 -28.53 -10.08 5.80
N LEU A 42 -28.20 -9.37 4.74
CA LEU A 42 -26.83 -8.96 4.46
C LEU A 42 -26.21 -8.10 5.59
N PRO A 43 -26.89 -7.05 6.12
CA PRO A 43 -26.34 -6.28 7.24
C PRO A 43 -26.09 -7.15 8.48
N THR A 44 -27.04 -8.01 8.84
CA THR A 44 -26.91 -8.91 9.99
C THR A 44 -25.76 -9.90 9.80
N ARG A 45 -25.59 -10.44 8.61
CA ARG A 45 -24.47 -11.34 8.29
C ARG A 45 -23.13 -10.66 8.42
N ILE A 46 -23.00 -9.44 7.90
CA ILE A 46 -21.75 -8.68 8.00
C ILE A 46 -21.45 -8.30 9.45
N LEU A 47 -22.45 -7.76 10.17
CA LEU A 47 -22.24 -7.24 11.52
C LEU A 47 -22.07 -8.34 12.59
N ASN A 48 -22.72 -9.48 12.43
CA ASN A 48 -22.74 -10.51 13.46
C ASN A 48 -21.86 -11.72 13.13
N ASN A 49 -21.58 -11.99 11.85
CA ASN A 49 -20.86 -13.18 11.44
C ASN A 49 -19.43 -12.88 10.93
N CYS A 50 -19.11 -11.62 10.64
CA CYS A 50 -17.73 -11.23 10.32
C CYS A 50 -16.99 -10.90 11.61
N ILE A 51 -15.98 -11.70 11.93
CA ILE A 51 -15.12 -11.46 13.08
C ILE A 51 -13.98 -10.54 12.63
N LEU A 52 -13.93 -9.34 13.22
CA LEU A 52 -12.81 -8.41 13.06
C LEU A 52 -11.89 -8.54 14.28
N LEU A 53 -10.64 -8.87 14.03
CA LEU A 53 -9.61 -8.90 15.06
C LEU A 53 -8.86 -7.57 15.05
N PRO A 54 -9.10 -6.66 16.01
CA PRO A 54 -8.31 -5.45 16.12
C PRO A 54 -6.89 -5.83 16.61
N ILE A 55 -5.88 -5.28 15.94
CA ILE A 55 -4.49 -5.46 16.32
C ILE A 55 -3.94 -4.08 16.66
N GLU A 56 -3.61 -3.89 17.93
CA GLU A 56 -2.97 -2.67 18.41
C GLU A 56 -1.46 -2.91 18.51
N ALA A 57 -0.67 -1.93 18.10
CA ALA A 57 0.76 -1.98 18.19
C ALA A 57 1.28 -0.82 19.03
N GLU A 58 2.07 -1.13 20.05
CA GLU A 58 2.64 -0.15 20.98
C GLU A 58 3.67 0.78 20.32
N SER A 59 4.27 0.33 19.23
CA SER A 59 5.24 1.10 18.48
C SER A 59 5.10 0.87 16.97
N GLN A 60 5.65 1.80 16.19
CA GLN A 60 5.70 1.68 14.73
C GLN A 60 6.50 0.44 14.28
N ASP A 61 7.57 0.09 14.99
CA ASP A 61 8.37 -1.10 14.69
C ASP A 61 7.57 -2.38 14.90
N THR A 62 6.82 -2.46 16.01
CA THR A 62 5.92 -3.57 16.28
C THR A 62 4.83 -3.66 15.23
N ALA A 63 4.24 -2.53 14.83
CA ALA A 63 3.24 -2.50 13.76
C ALA A 63 3.79 -3.04 12.44
N LEU A 64 4.99 -2.60 12.03
CA LEU A 64 5.64 -3.05 10.81
C LEU A 64 5.97 -4.56 10.84
N ARG A 65 6.45 -5.06 11.98
CA ARG A 65 6.72 -6.50 12.15
C ARG A 65 5.45 -7.33 12.06
N ILE A 66 4.39 -6.94 12.75
CA ILE A 66 3.09 -7.61 12.69
C ILE A 66 2.57 -7.58 11.26
N PHE A 67 2.61 -6.42 10.61
CA PHE A 67 2.12 -6.25 9.24
C PHE A 67 2.91 -7.11 8.24
N SER A 68 4.23 -7.16 8.35
CA SER A 68 5.11 -8.02 7.55
C SER A 68 4.74 -9.50 7.73
N THR A 69 4.62 -9.95 8.99
CA THR A 69 4.32 -11.36 9.32
C THR A 69 2.93 -11.79 8.84
N LEU A 70 1.93 -10.91 8.95
CA LEU A 70 0.58 -11.21 8.48
C LEU A 70 0.50 -11.27 6.95
N ASN A 71 1.26 -10.43 6.26
CA ASN A 71 1.28 -10.40 4.80
C ASN A 71 2.09 -11.55 4.18
N ASP A 72 2.97 -12.21 4.92
CA ASP A 72 3.67 -13.42 4.43
C ASP A 72 2.70 -14.57 4.10
N ARG A 73 1.47 -14.54 4.62
CA ARG A 73 0.41 -15.50 4.30
C ARG A 73 -0.49 -15.11 3.12
N GLY A 74 -0.28 -13.90 2.55
CA GLY A 74 -1.07 -13.37 1.44
C GLY A 74 -0.19 -12.79 0.34
N LYS A 75 -0.51 -11.59 -0.16
CA LYS A 75 0.37 -10.84 -1.04
C LYS A 75 1.49 -10.20 -0.21
N PRO A 76 2.75 -10.61 -0.37
CA PRO A 76 3.85 -10.04 0.42
C PRO A 76 3.95 -8.53 0.17
N LEU A 77 4.44 -7.81 1.18
CA LEU A 77 4.79 -6.40 1.02
C LEU A 77 5.79 -6.25 -0.12
N SER A 78 5.58 -5.25 -0.96
CA SER A 78 6.57 -4.88 -1.96
C SER A 78 7.84 -4.36 -1.26
N ASP A 79 8.97 -4.47 -1.93
CA ASP A 79 10.23 -3.92 -1.40
C ASP A 79 10.10 -2.41 -1.21
N THR A 80 9.37 -1.74 -2.09
CA THR A 80 9.02 -0.31 -1.97
C THR A 80 8.27 0.02 -0.69
N ASP A 81 7.31 -0.81 -0.26
CA ASP A 81 6.56 -0.57 0.98
C ASP A 81 7.47 -0.65 2.21
N ILE A 82 8.42 -1.59 2.21
CA ILE A 82 9.41 -1.74 3.28
C ILE A 82 10.34 -0.53 3.31
N PHE A 83 10.87 -0.11 2.16
CA PHE A 83 11.74 1.08 2.08
C PHE A 83 10.99 2.34 2.49
N LYS A 84 9.74 2.52 2.04
CA LYS A 84 8.88 3.63 2.46
C LYS A 84 8.76 3.71 3.98
N ALA A 85 8.54 2.59 4.62
CA ALA A 85 8.41 2.52 6.07
C ALA A 85 9.73 2.87 6.79
N GLN A 86 10.87 2.39 6.29
CA GLN A 86 12.19 2.71 6.85
C GLN A 86 12.54 4.19 6.69
N PHE A 87 12.33 4.76 5.50
CA PHE A 87 12.55 6.19 5.26
C PHE A 87 11.61 7.05 6.10
N TYR A 88 10.33 6.67 6.20
CA TYR A 88 9.37 7.38 7.05
C TYR A 88 9.82 7.41 8.51
N LYS A 89 10.29 6.28 9.04
CA LYS A 89 10.83 6.18 10.40
C LYS A 89 12.02 7.14 10.59
N HIS A 90 12.97 7.12 9.65
CA HIS A 90 14.14 7.99 9.70
C HIS A 90 13.76 9.48 9.67
N TYR A 91 12.92 9.90 8.71
CA TYR A 91 12.48 11.28 8.63
C TYR A 91 11.62 11.71 9.82
N SER A 92 10.82 10.79 10.38
CA SER A 92 10.03 11.03 11.58
C SER A 92 10.91 11.32 12.80
N SER A 93 12.04 10.59 12.96
CA SER A 93 12.99 10.83 14.04
C SER A 93 13.70 12.19 13.93
N LEU A 94 13.78 12.75 12.72
CA LEU A 94 14.32 14.09 12.43
C LEU A 94 13.27 15.20 12.53
N GLY A 95 12.01 14.89 12.87
CA GLY A 95 10.91 15.85 12.88
C GLY A 95 10.44 16.30 11.49
N LYS A 96 10.83 15.58 10.42
CA LYS A 96 10.59 15.93 9.02
C LYS A 96 9.53 15.05 8.33
N LYS A 97 8.56 14.60 9.09
CA LYS A 97 7.50 13.70 8.61
C LYS A 97 6.74 14.23 7.40
N ASP A 98 6.30 15.49 7.45
CA ASP A 98 5.49 16.10 6.38
C ASP A 98 6.33 16.33 5.11
N GLU A 99 7.61 16.66 5.27
CA GLU A 99 8.56 16.77 4.16
C GLU A 99 8.70 15.42 3.45
N PHE A 100 8.86 14.33 4.20
CA PHE A 100 8.93 12.99 3.63
C PHE A 100 7.66 12.63 2.86
N ILE A 101 6.48 12.84 3.46
CA ILE A 101 5.19 12.50 2.82
C ILE A 101 5.04 13.22 1.48
N ARG A 102 5.40 14.50 1.42
CA ARG A 102 5.37 15.29 0.19
C ARG A 102 6.33 14.74 -0.85
N ARG A 103 7.62 14.61 -0.50
CA ARG A 103 8.66 14.11 -1.41
C ARG A 103 8.37 12.72 -1.94
N TRP A 104 7.82 11.86 -1.09
CA TRP A 104 7.47 10.51 -1.51
C TRP A 104 6.34 10.50 -2.54
N LYS A 105 5.31 11.33 -2.36
CA LYS A 105 4.23 11.48 -3.33
C LYS A 105 4.72 12.05 -4.66
N ASP A 106 5.59 13.04 -4.61
CA ASP A 106 6.20 13.62 -5.81
C ASP A 106 7.02 12.56 -6.57
N LEU A 107 7.78 11.74 -5.83
CA LEU A 107 8.55 10.64 -6.41
C LEU A 107 7.64 9.56 -7.02
N GLU A 108 6.57 9.15 -6.33
CA GLU A 108 5.58 8.21 -6.88
C GLU A 108 4.99 8.74 -8.20
N ALA A 109 4.60 10.01 -8.25
CA ALA A 109 4.05 10.63 -9.46
C ALA A 109 5.05 10.62 -10.63
N VAL A 110 6.31 10.96 -10.37
CA VAL A 110 7.38 10.92 -11.39
C VAL A 110 7.64 9.48 -11.87
N CYS A 111 7.64 8.52 -10.97
CA CYS A 111 7.81 7.12 -11.36
C CYS A 111 6.65 6.60 -12.21
N ASP A 112 5.42 6.97 -11.87
CA ASP A 112 4.22 6.60 -12.63
C ASP A 112 4.27 7.17 -14.07
N ASP A 113 4.85 8.35 -14.26
CA ASP A 113 5.02 8.96 -15.59
C ASP A 113 6.14 8.31 -16.41
N ILE A 114 7.21 7.88 -15.76
CA ILE A 114 8.42 7.41 -16.46
C ILE A 114 8.39 5.90 -16.71
N PHE A 115 7.91 5.13 -15.74
CA PHE A 115 7.99 3.68 -15.77
C PHE A 115 6.64 3.04 -16.10
N ALA A 116 6.50 2.49 -17.29
CA ALA A 116 5.45 1.52 -17.59
C ALA A 116 5.86 0.18 -16.96
N ALA A 117 5.39 -0.12 -15.76
CA ALA A 117 5.74 -1.35 -15.05
C ALA A 117 4.84 -2.51 -15.52
N PRO A 118 5.31 -3.40 -16.39
CA PRO A 118 4.53 -4.56 -16.83
C PRO A 118 4.33 -5.60 -15.71
N SER A 119 5.20 -5.60 -14.71
CA SER A 119 5.11 -6.46 -13.52
C SER A 119 5.71 -5.74 -12.32
N GLY A 120 4.91 -5.48 -11.32
CA GLY A 120 5.36 -4.77 -10.11
C GLY A 120 4.87 -3.31 -10.05
N SER A 121 5.52 -2.50 -9.26
CA SER A 121 5.22 -1.07 -9.17
C SER A 121 6.30 -0.23 -9.88
N PRO A 122 5.97 0.96 -10.43
CA PRO A 122 6.96 1.89 -10.97
C PRO A 122 8.07 2.23 -9.98
N MET A 123 7.76 2.26 -8.68
CA MET A 123 8.73 2.49 -7.62
C MET A 123 9.71 1.31 -7.45
N ASP A 124 9.26 0.05 -7.59
CA ASP A 124 10.16 -1.11 -7.55
C ASP A 124 11.16 -1.06 -8.71
N GLU A 125 10.72 -0.59 -9.88
CA GLU A 125 11.60 -0.38 -11.04
C GLU A 125 12.65 0.70 -10.77
N LEU A 126 12.27 1.83 -10.14
CA LEU A 126 13.21 2.86 -9.72
C LEU A 126 14.28 2.29 -8.79
N PHE A 127 13.90 1.59 -7.72
CA PHE A 127 14.84 1.03 -6.76
C PHE A 127 15.76 -0.01 -7.39
N THR A 128 15.24 -0.82 -8.33
CA THR A 128 16.03 -1.78 -9.08
C THR A 128 17.10 -1.07 -9.91
N ARG A 129 16.74 -0.04 -10.68
CA ARG A 129 17.67 0.74 -11.50
C ARG A 129 18.70 1.47 -10.65
N TYR A 130 18.28 2.04 -9.53
CA TYR A 130 19.18 2.70 -8.59
C TYR A 130 20.18 1.72 -7.98
N MET A 131 19.77 0.51 -7.64
CA MET A 131 20.67 -0.56 -7.21
C MET A 131 21.74 -0.85 -8.28
N TYR A 132 21.36 -1.00 -9.54
CA TYR A 132 22.33 -1.22 -10.63
C TYR A 132 23.29 -0.05 -10.79
N PHE A 133 22.80 1.18 -10.69
CA PHE A 133 23.62 2.39 -10.74
C PHE A 133 24.66 2.39 -9.62
N GLU A 134 24.27 2.14 -8.37
CA GLU A 134 25.19 2.10 -7.23
C GLU A 134 26.20 0.95 -7.35
N ARG A 135 25.79 -0.21 -7.82
CA ARG A 135 26.70 -1.33 -8.09
C ARG A 135 27.74 -0.96 -9.14
N ALA A 136 27.34 -0.35 -10.23
CA ALA A 136 28.24 0.12 -11.27
C ALA A 136 29.24 1.16 -10.74
N LYS A 137 28.78 2.10 -9.94
CA LYS A 137 29.62 3.11 -9.29
C LYS A 137 30.66 2.49 -8.34
N GLN A 138 30.30 1.41 -7.65
CA GLN A 138 31.20 0.64 -6.78
C GLN A 138 32.12 -0.34 -7.54
N GLY A 139 32.02 -0.41 -8.86
CA GLY A 139 32.81 -1.32 -9.70
C GLY A 139 32.44 -2.79 -9.55
N ILE A 140 31.24 -3.09 -9.04
CA ILE A 140 30.75 -4.47 -8.88
C ILE A 140 30.37 -5.03 -10.24
N LYS A 141 31.20 -5.91 -10.77
CA LYS A 141 31.03 -6.55 -12.10
C LYS A 141 30.27 -7.89 -12.05
N ASN A 142 29.87 -8.32 -10.87
CA ASN A 142 29.17 -9.58 -10.67
C ASN A 142 27.79 -9.53 -11.34
N THR A 143 27.46 -10.55 -12.14
CA THR A 143 26.17 -10.65 -12.86
C THR A 143 25.04 -11.18 -11.96
N THR A 144 25.36 -11.75 -10.80
CA THR A 144 24.35 -12.23 -9.86
C THR A 144 23.64 -11.06 -9.22
N THR A 145 22.36 -10.93 -9.48
CA THR A 145 21.49 -9.91 -8.86
C THR A 145 21.20 -10.30 -7.42
N GLU A 146 21.59 -9.46 -6.48
CA GLU A 146 21.07 -9.56 -5.12
C GLU A 146 19.59 -9.13 -5.11
N ALA A 147 18.78 -9.74 -4.22
CA ALA A 147 17.45 -9.22 -3.97
C ALA A 147 17.56 -7.77 -3.46
N LEU A 148 16.61 -6.90 -3.87
CA LEU A 148 16.61 -5.48 -3.51
C LEU A 148 16.78 -5.26 -2.01
N ARG A 149 16.04 -6.00 -1.17
CA ARG A 149 16.14 -5.92 0.29
C ARG A 149 17.56 -6.11 0.78
N LYS A 150 18.21 -7.19 0.32
CA LYS A 150 19.56 -7.55 0.73
C LYS A 150 20.61 -6.51 0.31
N PHE A 151 20.39 -5.84 -0.82
CA PHE A 151 21.24 -4.76 -1.26
C PHE A 151 21.15 -3.53 -0.35
N TYR A 152 19.94 -3.14 0.08
CA TYR A 152 19.69 -1.96 0.89
C TYR A 152 19.79 -2.20 2.41
N GLU A 153 19.99 -3.43 2.86
CA GLU A 153 20.26 -3.75 4.28
C GLU A 153 21.73 -3.54 4.68
N LYS A 154 22.63 -3.26 3.73
CA LYS A 154 24.05 -2.98 3.97
C LYS A 154 24.27 -1.52 4.31
#